data_c01aca417fa5b20759aa728e17ad1bef
#
_entry.id   c01aca417fa5b20759aa728e17ad1bef
#
_cell.length_a   1.000
_cell.length_b   1.000
_cell.length_c   1.000
_cell.angle_alpha   90.00
_cell.angle_beta   90.00
_cell.angle_gamma   90.00
#
_symmetry.space_group_name_H-M   'P 1'
#
loop_
_entity.id
_entity.type
_entity.pdbx_description
1 polymer ?
#
loop_
_entity_poly.entity_id
_entity_poly.type
_entity_poly.pdbx_seq_one_letter_code
_entity_poly.pdbx_strand_id
1 'polypeptide(L)'
;MNFQNVEFLISAASKENFPTKRLPEIAFAGKSNVGKSSVINRLLQRKNFARVGDKPGKTVHVNYFTLDGTCYLVDLPGYGFAKVSASEKERWGRLMEDYFAANRIDLGVLIVDYRHPPTNNDITMARWFLDSGCPFVVVANKMDKLKKSELEPNLKVIREDLALPEDCPVIPFSAEKGTGREELLNVILQAAGE
;
A
#
# COMPACT_ATOMS: atom_id res chain seq x y z
N MET A 1 -3.81 19.93 3.60
CA MET A 1 -4.37 18.94 2.64
C MET A 1 -5.74 18.44 3.11
N ASN A 2 -6.75 18.43 2.24
CA ASN A 2 -8.09 17.93 2.58
C ASN A 2 -8.25 16.47 2.12
N PHE A 3 -8.16 15.52 3.04
CA PHE A 3 -8.30 14.08 2.75
C PHE A 3 -9.70 13.63 2.30
N GLN A 4 -10.71 14.50 2.37
CA GLN A 4 -12.04 14.23 1.83
C GLN A 4 -12.17 14.65 0.36
N ASN A 5 -11.28 15.52 -0.12
CA ASN A 5 -11.22 15.94 -1.53
C ASN A 5 -10.35 14.98 -2.33
N VAL A 6 -10.90 13.82 -2.63
CA VAL A 6 -10.22 12.76 -3.36
C VAL A 6 -11.06 12.33 -4.55
N GLU A 7 -10.45 12.24 -5.73
CA GLU A 7 -11.09 11.90 -6.99
C GLU A 7 -10.32 10.79 -7.70
N PHE A 8 -11.07 9.85 -8.30
CA PHE A 8 -10.48 8.85 -9.18
C PHE A 8 -9.97 9.53 -10.45
N LEU A 9 -8.72 9.25 -10.83
CA LEU A 9 -8.12 9.80 -12.03
C LEU A 9 -8.10 8.78 -13.17
N ILE A 10 -7.43 7.64 -12.98
CA ILE A 10 -7.25 6.63 -14.03
C ILE A 10 -6.88 5.26 -13.46
N SER A 11 -7.28 4.19 -14.15
CA SER A 11 -6.76 2.83 -14.00
C SER A 11 -5.74 2.58 -15.10
N ALA A 12 -4.46 2.54 -14.75
CA ALA A 12 -3.37 2.34 -15.69
C ALA A 12 -3.03 0.86 -15.83
N ALA A 13 -3.18 0.31 -17.04
CA ALA A 13 -2.82 -1.07 -17.37
C ALA A 13 -1.36 -1.21 -17.85
N SER A 14 -0.72 -0.09 -18.20
CA SER A 14 0.66 -0.01 -18.68
C SER A 14 1.24 1.37 -18.37
N LYS A 15 2.56 1.52 -18.51
CA LYS A 15 3.27 2.77 -18.23
C LYS A 15 2.84 3.97 -19.09
N GLU A 16 2.35 3.72 -20.30
CA GLU A 16 1.83 4.74 -21.20
C GLU A 16 0.59 5.45 -20.66
N ASN A 17 -0.10 4.79 -19.71
CA ASN A 17 -1.29 5.33 -19.05
C ASN A 17 -0.98 6.05 -17.72
N PHE A 18 0.28 6.08 -17.28
CA PHE A 18 0.62 6.80 -16.06
C PHE A 18 0.42 8.32 -16.24
N PRO A 19 -0.05 9.03 -15.21
CA PRO A 19 -0.27 10.47 -15.32
C PRO A 19 0.98 11.22 -15.77
N THR A 20 0.85 12.14 -16.73
CA THR A 20 1.96 12.96 -17.23
C THR A 20 2.35 14.06 -16.25
N LYS A 21 1.36 14.62 -15.55
CA LYS A 21 1.62 15.60 -14.49
C LYS A 21 2.36 14.94 -13.34
N ARG A 22 3.48 15.54 -12.91
CA ARG A 22 4.22 15.06 -11.74
C ARG A 22 3.64 15.72 -10.48
N LEU A 23 3.12 14.89 -9.60
CA LEU A 23 2.76 15.22 -8.22
C LEU A 23 3.41 14.16 -7.31
N PRO A 24 3.61 14.43 -6.01
CA PRO A 24 4.02 13.40 -5.06
C PRO A 24 3.13 12.16 -5.15
N GLU A 25 3.73 10.97 -5.23
CA GLU A 25 3.03 9.69 -5.33
C GLU A 25 3.16 8.88 -4.04
N ILE A 26 2.02 8.59 -3.41
CA ILE A 26 1.91 7.75 -2.22
C ILE A 26 1.38 6.38 -2.67
N ALA A 27 2.26 5.39 -2.76
CA ALA A 27 1.95 4.08 -3.34
C ALA A 27 1.56 3.06 -2.26
N PHE A 28 0.34 2.53 -2.34
CA PHE A 28 -0.18 1.50 -1.44
C PHE A 28 -0.02 0.12 -2.04
N ALA A 29 0.73 -0.74 -1.35
CA ALA A 29 0.96 -2.13 -1.71
C ALA A 29 0.46 -3.07 -0.59
N GLY A 30 0.06 -4.26 -0.96
CA GLY A 30 -0.34 -5.28 0.01
C GLY A 30 -0.89 -6.53 -0.65
N LYS A 31 -0.81 -7.64 0.08
CA LYS A 31 -1.37 -8.91 -0.34
C LYS A 31 -2.90 -8.79 -0.50
N SER A 32 -3.46 -9.56 -1.43
CA SER A 32 -4.91 -9.70 -1.55
C SER A 32 -5.55 -10.06 -0.20
N ASN A 33 -6.65 -9.38 0.15
CA ASN A 33 -7.39 -9.55 1.41
C ASN A 33 -6.64 -9.14 2.70
N VAL A 34 -5.49 -8.49 2.60
CA VAL A 34 -4.79 -7.93 3.78
C VAL A 34 -5.53 -6.75 4.41
N GLY A 35 -6.47 -6.16 3.67
CA GLY A 35 -7.24 -4.99 4.07
C GLY A 35 -6.71 -3.66 3.49
N LYS A 36 -5.96 -3.70 2.37
CA LYS A 36 -5.43 -2.50 1.71
C LYS A 36 -6.53 -1.48 1.42
N SER A 37 -7.61 -1.87 0.75
CA SER A 37 -8.75 -0.98 0.48
C SER A 37 -9.42 -0.47 1.75
N SER A 38 -9.47 -1.29 2.82
CA SER A 38 -10.02 -0.86 4.12
C SER A 38 -9.13 0.19 4.80
N VAL A 39 -7.81 0.07 4.69
CA VAL A 39 -6.85 1.06 5.18
C VAL A 39 -7.02 2.37 4.42
N ILE A 40 -7.07 2.34 3.09
CA ILE A 40 -7.29 3.53 2.25
C ILE A 40 -8.63 4.19 2.60
N ASN A 41 -9.72 3.43 2.70
CA ASN A 41 -11.05 3.94 3.06
C ASN A 41 -11.05 4.58 4.46
N ARG A 42 -10.34 3.96 5.43
CA ARG A 42 -10.21 4.50 6.78
C ARG A 42 -9.40 5.79 6.80
N LEU A 43 -8.30 5.84 6.03
CA LEU A 43 -7.44 7.02 5.88
C LEU A 43 -8.27 8.22 5.38
N LEU A 44 -9.07 8.01 4.33
CA LEU A 44 -9.89 9.02 3.68
C LEU A 44 -11.21 9.30 4.42
N GLN A 45 -11.54 8.54 5.45
CA GLN A 45 -12.84 8.56 6.12
C GLN A 45 -14.03 8.39 5.15
N ARG A 46 -13.84 7.60 4.10
CA ARG A 46 -14.86 7.29 3.10
C ARG A 46 -15.22 5.82 3.10
N LYS A 47 -16.51 5.53 2.95
CA LYS A 47 -16.99 4.16 2.75
C LYS A 47 -16.93 3.82 1.26
N ASN A 48 -16.36 2.65 0.92
CA ASN A 48 -16.38 2.08 -0.44
C ASN A 48 -15.69 2.95 -1.52
N PHE A 49 -14.76 3.83 -1.15
CA PHE A 49 -14.00 4.61 -2.11
C PHE A 49 -13.00 3.71 -2.86
N ALA A 50 -12.08 3.08 -2.16
CA ALA A 50 -11.33 1.95 -2.68
C ALA A 50 -12.21 0.71 -2.56
N ARG A 51 -12.44 -0.01 -3.67
CA ARG A 51 -13.36 -1.17 -3.68
C ARG A 51 -12.77 -2.32 -2.86
N VAL A 52 -13.51 -2.72 -1.83
CA VAL A 52 -13.22 -3.94 -1.07
C VAL A 52 -13.67 -5.13 -1.91
N GLY A 53 -12.76 -6.03 -2.28
CA GLY A 53 -13.08 -7.29 -2.93
C GLY A 53 -13.15 -7.21 -4.45
N ASP A 54 -12.10 -6.76 -5.10
CA ASP A 54 -11.93 -7.02 -6.54
C ASP A 54 -11.93 -8.53 -6.76
N LYS A 55 -12.83 -8.98 -7.63
CA LYS A 55 -12.92 -10.40 -7.99
C LYS A 55 -11.59 -10.82 -8.61
N PRO A 56 -10.99 -11.97 -8.18
CA PRO A 56 -9.82 -12.54 -8.83
C PRO A 56 -10.07 -12.69 -10.34
N GLY A 57 -9.11 -12.29 -11.17
CA GLY A 57 -9.21 -12.45 -12.64
C GLY A 57 -9.71 -11.22 -13.40
N LYS A 58 -9.86 -10.05 -12.77
CA LYS A 58 -10.00 -8.78 -13.48
C LYS A 58 -8.63 -8.19 -13.82
N THR A 59 -8.59 -7.45 -14.92
CA THR A 59 -7.40 -6.81 -15.47
C THR A 59 -6.59 -6.12 -14.39
N VAL A 60 -5.29 -6.41 -14.34
CA VAL A 60 -4.34 -5.83 -13.38
C VAL A 60 -4.12 -4.36 -13.73
N HIS A 61 -4.40 -3.46 -12.80
CA HIS A 61 -4.23 -2.01 -12.98
C HIS A 61 -3.55 -1.38 -11.77
N VAL A 62 -2.82 -0.30 -12.02
CA VAL A 62 -2.42 0.69 -11.04
C VAL A 62 -3.49 1.78 -11.03
N ASN A 63 -4.18 1.98 -9.92
CA ASN A 63 -5.24 2.97 -9.81
C ASN A 63 -4.73 4.25 -9.19
N TYR A 64 -4.85 5.34 -9.92
CA TYR A 64 -4.48 6.69 -9.48
C TYR A 64 -5.70 7.46 -9.00
N PHE A 65 -5.53 8.11 -7.86
CA PHE A 65 -6.49 9.06 -7.32
C PHE A 65 -5.76 10.36 -7.02
N THR A 66 -6.37 11.50 -7.34
CA THR A 66 -5.87 12.79 -6.89
C THR A 66 -6.38 13.07 -5.48
N LEU A 67 -5.50 13.49 -4.59
CA LEU A 67 -5.84 13.95 -3.26
C LEU A 67 -5.61 15.46 -3.19
N ASP A 68 -6.70 16.20 -3.03
CA ASP A 68 -6.73 17.68 -2.94
C ASP A 68 -5.99 18.41 -4.09
N GLY A 69 -5.79 17.73 -5.22
CA GLY A 69 -5.02 18.23 -6.36
C GLY A 69 -3.51 18.39 -6.11
N THR A 70 -3.01 17.97 -4.94
CA THR A 70 -1.63 18.19 -4.46
C THR A 70 -0.77 16.95 -4.52
N CYS A 71 -1.35 15.74 -4.37
CA CYS A 71 -0.62 14.49 -4.53
C CYS A 71 -1.49 13.39 -5.16
N TYR A 72 -0.86 12.28 -5.53
CA TYR A 72 -1.54 11.06 -5.95
C TYR A 72 -1.53 10.02 -4.83
N LEU A 73 -2.69 9.45 -4.55
CA LEU A 73 -2.77 8.15 -3.91
C LEU A 73 -2.78 7.10 -5.01
N VAL A 74 -1.85 6.17 -4.94
CA VAL A 74 -1.67 5.13 -5.96
C VAL A 74 -1.96 3.77 -5.35
N ASP A 75 -3.07 3.17 -5.76
CA ASP A 75 -3.46 1.83 -5.30
C ASP A 75 -2.85 0.78 -6.25
N LEU A 76 -1.78 0.14 -5.80
CA LEU A 76 -1.11 -0.91 -6.54
C LEU A 76 -1.94 -2.19 -6.53
N PRO A 77 -1.89 -2.99 -7.62
CA PRO A 77 -2.63 -4.24 -7.68
C PRO A 77 -2.16 -5.20 -6.59
N GLY A 78 -3.11 -5.81 -5.88
CA GLY A 78 -2.82 -6.80 -4.85
C GLY A 78 -2.04 -8.00 -5.40
N TYR A 79 -1.30 -8.68 -4.54
CA TYR A 79 -0.53 -9.87 -4.88
C TYR A 79 -0.96 -11.08 -4.03
N GLY A 80 -0.41 -12.27 -4.36
CA GLY A 80 -0.64 -13.48 -3.57
C GLY A 80 -2.00 -14.12 -3.77
N PHE A 81 -2.64 -13.91 -4.93
CA PHE A 81 -3.86 -14.63 -5.30
C PHE A 81 -3.57 -16.12 -5.51
N ALA A 82 -4.35 -17.00 -4.86
CA ALA A 82 -4.18 -18.45 -4.96
C ALA A 82 -4.54 -19.01 -6.35
N LYS A 83 -5.40 -18.30 -7.10
CA LYS A 83 -5.93 -18.75 -8.41
C LYS A 83 -5.79 -17.65 -9.44
N VAL A 84 -4.58 -17.42 -9.93
CA VAL A 84 -4.29 -16.57 -11.10
C VAL A 84 -3.50 -17.37 -12.13
N SER A 85 -3.79 -17.14 -13.39
CA SER A 85 -3.06 -17.74 -14.51
C SER A 85 -1.61 -17.27 -14.56
N ALA A 86 -0.75 -18.05 -15.21
CA ALA A 86 0.64 -17.64 -15.43
C ALA A 86 0.72 -16.30 -16.19
N SER A 87 -0.14 -16.09 -17.17
CA SER A 87 -0.20 -14.84 -17.96
C SER A 87 -0.62 -13.62 -17.13
N GLU A 88 -1.49 -13.80 -16.12
CA GLU A 88 -1.88 -12.71 -15.21
C GLU A 88 -0.74 -12.37 -14.25
N LYS A 89 -0.01 -13.38 -13.76
CA LYS A 89 1.20 -13.16 -12.94
C LYS A 89 2.27 -12.40 -13.71
N GLU A 90 2.49 -12.76 -14.98
CA GLU A 90 3.45 -12.09 -15.86
C GLU A 90 3.05 -10.63 -16.12
N ARG A 91 1.77 -10.37 -16.42
CA ARG A 91 1.26 -8.98 -16.57
C ARG A 91 1.40 -8.18 -15.30
N TRP A 92 1.10 -8.77 -14.14
CA TRP A 92 1.29 -8.12 -12.85
C TRP A 92 2.77 -7.76 -12.65
N GLY A 93 3.68 -8.71 -12.90
CA GLY A 93 5.13 -8.51 -12.77
C GLY A 93 5.62 -7.37 -13.65
N ARG A 94 5.29 -7.37 -14.94
CA ARG A 94 5.68 -6.31 -15.89
C ARG A 94 5.17 -4.93 -15.48
N LEU A 95 3.89 -4.83 -15.11
CA LEU A 95 3.30 -3.57 -14.67
C LEU A 95 3.99 -3.01 -13.42
N MET A 96 4.31 -3.89 -12.46
CA MET A 96 5.02 -3.50 -11.23
C MET A 96 6.46 -3.09 -11.52
N GLU A 97 7.19 -3.84 -12.38
CA GLU A 97 8.53 -3.48 -12.83
C GLU A 97 8.53 -2.10 -13.51
N ASP A 98 7.60 -1.86 -14.43
CA ASP A 98 7.46 -0.56 -15.11
C ASP A 98 7.14 0.56 -14.11
N TYR A 99 6.29 0.30 -13.11
CA TYR A 99 5.92 1.30 -12.11
C TYR A 99 7.11 1.67 -11.22
N PHE A 100 7.84 0.69 -10.70
CA PHE A 100 9.04 0.95 -9.89
C PHE A 100 10.17 1.58 -10.71
N ALA A 101 10.39 1.13 -11.96
CA ALA A 101 11.38 1.69 -12.86
C ALA A 101 11.09 3.15 -13.25
N ALA A 102 9.84 3.60 -13.20
CA ALA A 102 9.47 4.97 -13.44
C ALA A 102 9.99 5.96 -12.38
N ASN A 103 10.46 5.45 -11.22
CA ASN A 103 11.05 6.20 -10.11
C ASN A 103 10.21 7.42 -9.69
N ARG A 104 8.93 7.19 -9.45
CA ARG A 104 7.93 8.23 -9.17
C ARG A 104 7.40 8.19 -7.74
N ILE A 105 7.72 7.16 -6.98
CA ILE A 105 7.21 6.94 -5.63
C ILE A 105 7.92 7.88 -4.66
N ASP A 106 7.16 8.75 -4.00
CA ASP A 106 7.68 9.62 -2.94
C ASP A 106 7.49 8.99 -1.55
N LEU A 107 6.48 8.12 -1.41
CA LEU A 107 6.29 7.27 -0.22
C LEU A 107 5.64 5.94 -0.60
N GLY A 108 6.26 4.83 -0.20
CA GLY A 108 5.63 3.51 -0.20
C GLY A 108 4.85 3.26 1.09
N VAL A 109 3.67 2.66 0.99
CA VAL A 109 2.88 2.19 2.14
C VAL A 109 2.64 0.69 1.95
N LEU A 110 3.44 -0.13 2.62
CA LEU A 110 3.31 -1.60 2.57
C LEU A 110 2.39 -2.09 3.68
N ILE A 111 1.25 -2.64 3.31
CA ILE A 111 0.24 -3.15 4.25
C ILE A 111 0.41 -4.65 4.43
N VAL A 112 0.64 -5.08 5.67
CA VAL A 112 0.78 -6.49 6.08
C VAL A 112 -0.26 -6.86 7.14
N ASP A 113 -0.51 -8.15 7.30
CA ASP A 113 -1.41 -8.66 8.34
C ASP A 113 -0.63 -8.79 9.66
N TYR A 114 -1.01 -8.00 10.67
CA TYR A 114 -0.31 -7.99 11.95
C TYR A 114 -0.39 -9.32 12.72
N ARG A 115 -1.35 -10.18 12.38
CA ARG A 115 -1.61 -11.44 13.09
C ARG A 115 -0.65 -12.56 12.71
N HIS A 116 0.07 -12.43 11.59
CA HIS A 116 0.87 -13.49 11.01
C HIS A 116 2.25 -12.97 10.57
N PRO A 117 3.26 -13.84 10.51
CA PRO A 117 4.51 -13.50 9.84
C PRO A 117 4.27 -13.05 8.39
N PRO A 118 5.06 -12.10 7.87
CA PRO A 118 5.01 -11.68 6.47
C PRO A 118 5.16 -12.88 5.52
N THR A 119 4.42 -12.83 4.42
CA THR A 119 4.53 -13.86 3.37
C THR A 119 5.74 -13.57 2.48
N ASN A 120 6.19 -14.58 1.70
CA ASN A 120 7.27 -14.38 0.73
C ASN A 120 6.99 -13.23 -0.25
N ASN A 121 5.73 -13.01 -0.60
CA ASN A 121 5.33 -11.89 -1.46
C ASN A 121 5.45 -10.54 -0.74
N ASP A 122 5.16 -10.48 0.55
CA ASP A 122 5.38 -9.26 1.36
C ASP A 122 6.87 -8.94 1.46
N ILE A 123 7.71 -9.96 1.66
CA ILE A 123 9.17 -9.84 1.68
C ILE A 123 9.69 -9.34 0.33
N THR A 124 9.19 -9.89 -0.77
CA THR A 124 9.55 -9.45 -2.13
C THR A 124 9.16 -7.98 -2.34
N MET A 125 7.96 -7.58 -1.94
CA MET A 125 7.51 -6.18 -2.09
C MET A 125 8.34 -5.22 -1.23
N ALA A 126 8.68 -5.60 0.01
CA ALA A 126 9.56 -4.80 0.86
C ALA A 126 10.94 -4.61 0.21
N ARG A 127 11.51 -5.65 -0.40
CA ARG A 127 12.77 -5.55 -1.16
C ARG A 127 12.67 -4.59 -2.33
N TRP A 128 11.56 -4.60 -3.08
CA TRP A 128 11.36 -3.66 -4.19
C TRP A 128 11.37 -2.21 -3.71
N PHE A 129 10.72 -1.91 -2.57
CA PHE A 129 10.82 -0.59 -1.97
C PHE A 129 12.24 -0.24 -1.53
N LEU A 130 12.93 -1.16 -0.85
CA LEU A 130 14.33 -0.96 -0.44
C LEU A 130 15.25 -0.73 -1.63
N ASP A 131 15.16 -1.57 -2.66
CA ASP A 131 16.01 -1.52 -3.85
C ASP A 131 15.74 -0.25 -4.69
N SER A 132 14.51 0.24 -4.70
CA SER A 132 14.16 1.50 -5.38
C SER A 132 14.70 2.73 -4.66
N GLY A 133 15.15 2.60 -3.41
CA GLY A 133 15.62 3.71 -2.58
C GLY A 133 14.54 4.71 -2.18
N CYS A 134 13.26 4.41 -2.43
CA CYS A 134 12.17 5.29 -2.00
C CYS A 134 11.86 5.10 -0.50
N PRO A 135 11.54 6.17 0.23
CA PRO A 135 11.03 6.05 1.59
C PRO A 135 9.77 5.19 1.61
N PHE A 136 9.65 4.31 2.62
CA PHE A 136 8.40 3.57 2.81
C PHE A 136 8.11 3.33 4.29
N VAL A 137 6.85 3.07 4.57
CA VAL A 137 6.32 2.73 5.89
C VAL A 137 5.57 1.40 5.81
N VAL A 138 5.67 0.59 6.85
CA VAL A 138 4.90 -0.64 6.97
C VAL A 138 3.68 -0.38 7.83
N VAL A 139 2.50 -0.75 7.36
CA VAL A 139 1.24 -0.68 8.11
C VAL A 139 0.85 -2.09 8.51
N ALA A 140 0.99 -2.41 9.79
CA ALA A 140 0.60 -3.69 10.37
C ALA A 140 -0.90 -3.65 10.72
N ASN A 141 -1.74 -4.07 9.76
CA ASN A 141 -3.20 -3.97 9.86
C ASN A 141 -3.81 -5.13 10.65
N LYS A 142 -5.04 -4.95 11.14
CA LYS A 142 -5.83 -5.89 11.94
C LYS A 142 -5.36 -6.01 13.39
N MET A 143 -4.77 -4.96 13.93
CA MET A 143 -4.35 -4.87 15.33
C MET A 143 -5.48 -5.20 16.30
N ASP A 144 -6.71 -4.84 15.97
CA ASP A 144 -7.91 -5.09 16.77
C ASP A 144 -8.23 -6.60 16.95
N LYS A 145 -7.59 -7.47 16.19
CA LYS A 145 -7.76 -8.93 16.28
C LYS A 145 -6.70 -9.60 17.17
N LEU A 146 -5.75 -8.82 17.70
CA LEU A 146 -4.65 -9.30 18.54
C LEU A 146 -4.88 -8.98 20.02
N LYS A 147 -4.37 -9.85 20.90
CA LYS A 147 -4.24 -9.55 22.33
C LYS A 147 -3.02 -8.66 22.55
N LYS A 148 -3.04 -7.88 23.64
CA LYS A 148 -1.91 -7.00 23.98
C LYS A 148 -0.56 -7.73 24.07
N SER A 149 -0.55 -8.96 24.55
CA SER A 149 0.65 -9.80 24.65
C SER A 149 1.24 -10.25 23.32
N GLU A 150 0.47 -10.17 22.23
CA GLU A 150 0.89 -10.58 20.89
C GLU A 150 1.47 -9.41 20.06
N LEU A 151 1.19 -8.17 20.46
CA LEU A 151 1.55 -6.99 19.67
C LEU A 151 3.07 -6.88 19.48
N GLU A 152 3.83 -6.83 20.56
CA GLU A 152 5.28 -6.63 20.48
C GLU A 152 6.02 -7.82 19.83
N PRO A 153 5.73 -9.08 20.18
CA PRO A 153 6.33 -10.22 19.48
C PRO A 153 6.06 -10.23 17.99
N ASN A 154 4.81 -9.94 17.55
CA ASN A 154 4.47 -9.93 16.13
C ASN A 154 5.13 -8.75 15.40
N LEU A 155 5.26 -7.59 16.05
CA LEU A 155 5.97 -6.44 15.48
C LEU A 155 7.43 -6.77 15.21
N LYS A 156 8.09 -7.44 16.16
CA LYS A 156 9.47 -7.88 16.02
C LYS A 156 9.63 -8.83 14.82
N VAL A 157 8.75 -9.83 14.70
CA VAL A 157 8.75 -10.77 13.56
C VAL A 157 8.58 -10.02 12.23
N ILE A 158 7.65 -9.07 12.14
CA ILE A 158 7.46 -8.26 10.93
C ILE A 158 8.74 -7.51 10.55
N ARG A 159 9.39 -6.85 11.50
CA ARG A 159 10.63 -6.11 11.23
C ARG A 159 11.77 -7.02 10.76
N GLU A 160 11.94 -8.17 11.41
CA GLU A 160 13.00 -9.13 11.12
C GLU A 160 12.77 -9.80 9.75
N ASP A 161 11.57 -10.31 9.50
CA ASP A 161 11.26 -11.03 8.25
C ASP A 161 11.29 -10.12 7.02
N LEU A 162 10.86 -8.86 7.16
CA LEU A 162 10.94 -7.88 6.08
C LEU A 162 12.34 -7.24 5.96
N ALA A 163 13.28 -7.57 6.85
CA ALA A 163 14.64 -6.99 6.92
C ALA A 163 14.62 -5.45 6.91
N LEU A 164 13.72 -4.85 7.73
CA LEU A 164 13.53 -3.41 7.74
C LEU A 164 14.72 -2.68 8.38
N PRO A 165 15.15 -1.54 7.80
CA PRO A 165 16.06 -0.61 8.48
C PRO A 165 15.50 -0.15 9.82
N GLU A 166 16.38 0.24 10.76
CA GLU A 166 15.95 0.69 12.11
C GLU A 166 15.02 1.91 12.03
N ASP A 167 15.26 2.81 11.11
CA ASP A 167 14.50 4.05 10.88
C ASP A 167 13.22 3.84 10.06
N CYS A 168 12.99 2.65 9.50
CA CYS A 168 11.73 2.37 8.77
C CYS A 168 10.57 2.28 9.76
N PRO A 169 9.55 3.16 9.64
CA PRO A 169 8.40 3.12 10.53
C PRO A 169 7.56 1.86 10.31
N VAL A 170 7.09 1.25 11.40
CA VAL A 170 6.05 0.20 11.36
C VAL A 170 4.90 0.67 12.23
N ILE A 171 3.77 0.95 11.61
CA ILE A 171 2.57 1.50 12.25
C ILE A 171 1.57 0.39 12.56
N PRO A 172 1.34 0.06 13.84
CA PRO A 172 0.21 -0.78 14.23
C PRO A 172 -1.11 -0.11 13.83
N PHE A 173 -1.95 -0.82 13.07
CA PHE A 173 -3.12 -0.22 12.45
C PHE A 173 -4.38 -1.08 12.63
N SER A 174 -5.51 -0.44 12.83
CA SER A 174 -6.83 -1.06 12.72
C SER A 174 -7.71 -0.26 11.78
N ALA A 175 -7.97 -0.79 10.61
CA ALA A 175 -8.94 -0.17 9.69
C ALA A 175 -10.36 -0.15 10.29
N GLU A 176 -10.69 -1.09 11.18
CA GLU A 176 -11.98 -1.17 11.87
C GLU A 176 -12.11 -0.10 12.96
N LYS A 177 -11.10 0.05 13.82
CA LYS A 177 -11.14 0.97 14.97
C LYS A 177 -10.58 2.36 14.68
N GLY A 178 -9.75 2.51 13.64
CA GLY A 178 -9.08 3.76 13.29
C GLY A 178 -7.76 3.99 14.04
N THR A 179 -7.28 3.01 14.81
CA THR A 179 -5.96 3.07 15.44
C THR A 179 -4.86 3.20 14.38
N GLY A 180 -3.84 4.04 14.62
CA GLY A 180 -2.72 4.28 13.70
C GLY A 180 -3.03 5.25 12.55
N ARG A 181 -4.29 5.69 12.39
CA ARG A 181 -4.68 6.57 11.29
C ARG A 181 -3.94 7.91 11.30
N GLU A 182 -3.87 8.58 12.44
CA GLU A 182 -3.21 9.88 12.55
C GLU A 182 -1.70 9.78 12.29
N GLU A 183 -1.07 8.73 12.77
CA GLU A 183 0.34 8.47 12.52
C GLU A 183 0.62 8.28 11.02
N LEU A 184 -0.18 7.47 10.33
CA LEU A 184 -0.07 7.27 8.87
C LEU A 184 -0.34 8.57 8.10
N LEU A 185 -1.33 9.38 8.53
CA LEU A 185 -1.60 10.69 7.92
C LEU A 185 -0.38 11.62 8.03
N ASN A 186 0.27 11.68 9.18
CA ASN A 186 1.44 12.53 9.38
C ASN A 186 2.59 12.13 8.45
N VAL A 187 2.85 10.82 8.29
CA VAL A 187 3.87 10.32 7.35
C VAL A 187 3.53 10.71 5.91
N ILE A 188 2.27 10.61 5.51
CA ILE A 188 1.81 10.99 4.17
C ILE A 188 1.95 12.50 3.93
N LEU A 189 1.55 13.33 4.90
CA LEU A 189 1.68 14.79 4.80
C LEU A 189 3.13 15.21 4.62
N GLN A 190 4.05 14.66 5.41
CA GLN A 190 5.48 14.92 5.26
C GLN A 190 6.00 14.55 3.87
N ALA A 191 5.61 13.39 3.35
CA ALA A 191 6.01 12.96 2.01
C ALA A 191 5.40 13.81 0.88
N ALA A 192 4.22 14.38 1.10
CA ALA A 192 3.57 15.29 0.18
C ALA A 192 4.09 16.75 0.24
N GLY A 193 5.00 17.04 1.18
CA GLY A 193 5.60 18.37 1.35
C GLY A 193 4.75 19.35 2.18
N GLU A 194 3.88 18.85 3.05
CA GLU A 194 3.05 19.63 3.99
C GLU A 194 3.45 19.43 5.46
#